data_a2b10cb2bb9e939e9e6218026c8a4d35
#
_entry.id   a2b10cb2bb9e939e9e6218026c8a4d35
#
_cell.length_a   1.000
_cell.length_b   1.000
_cell.length_c   1.000
_cell.angle_alpha   90.00
_cell.angle_beta   90.00
_cell.angle_gamma   90.00
#
_symmetry.space_group_name_H-M   'P 1'
#
loop_
_entity.id
_entity.type
_entity.pdbx_description
1 polymer ?
#
loop_
_entity_poly.entity_id
_entity_poly.type
_entity_poly.pdbx_seq_one_letter_code
_entity_poly.pdbx_strand_id
1 'polypeptide(L)'
;KLASILIGIIAGYIISLFFGMVDFSAVVNASWFALPKPIHFGITFEHSSCVAIGVLFAINSIQAIGDFSATTTGGLDRMPTDEELSGGIVGYGLSNIFCAVFGGLPTATYSQNVGIVGSTKVVAKRVFETSAIIILIAGLIPKFSSVLTTIPYCVLGGATVSVFASIAMTGIKLITTAPMDFR
;
A
#
# COMPACT_ATOMS: atom_id res chain seq x y z
N LYS A 1 17.21 -4.50 -1.20
CA LYS A 1 16.28 -5.29 -0.36
C LYS A 1 14.89 -5.45 -1.00
N LEU A 2 14.30 -4.37 -1.56
CA LEU A 2 13.00 -4.46 -2.26
C LEU A 2 13.07 -5.30 -3.54
N ALA A 3 14.16 -5.15 -4.30
CA ALA A 3 14.41 -5.97 -5.47
C ALA A 3 14.50 -7.47 -5.14
N SER A 4 14.98 -7.86 -3.95
CA SER A 4 15.06 -9.26 -3.55
C SER A 4 13.69 -9.89 -3.33
N ILE A 5 12.72 -9.14 -2.78
CA ILE A 5 11.34 -9.61 -2.62
C ILE A 5 10.69 -9.80 -4.00
N LEU A 6 10.88 -8.84 -4.91
CA LEU A 6 10.35 -8.93 -6.28
C LEU A 6 10.94 -10.14 -7.02
N ILE A 7 12.26 -10.34 -6.93
CA ILE A 7 12.94 -11.51 -7.51
C ILE A 7 12.38 -12.80 -6.90
N GLY A 8 12.14 -12.82 -5.58
CA GLY A 8 11.54 -13.97 -4.91
C GLY A 8 10.12 -14.28 -5.40
N ILE A 9 9.28 -13.25 -5.61
CA ILE A 9 7.94 -13.42 -6.18
C ILE A 9 8.02 -13.96 -7.61
N ILE A 10 8.90 -13.39 -8.45
CA ILE A 10 9.07 -13.84 -9.84
C ILE A 10 9.56 -15.29 -9.88
N ALA A 11 10.57 -15.64 -9.10
CA ALA A 11 11.08 -17.01 -9.02
C ALA A 11 10.00 -17.98 -8.52
N GLY A 12 9.29 -17.63 -7.46
CA GLY A 12 8.17 -18.43 -6.94
C GLY A 12 7.04 -18.61 -7.96
N TYR A 13 6.74 -17.56 -8.72
CA TYR A 13 5.75 -17.62 -9.79
C TYR A 13 6.17 -18.56 -10.93
N ILE A 14 7.45 -18.48 -11.37
CA ILE A 14 7.99 -19.38 -12.38
C ILE A 14 7.91 -20.84 -11.90
N ILE A 15 8.31 -21.11 -10.65
CA ILE A 15 8.22 -22.46 -10.08
C ILE A 15 6.76 -22.94 -10.05
N SER A 16 5.83 -22.08 -9.66
CA SER A 16 4.39 -22.38 -9.62
C SER A 16 3.81 -22.70 -11.00
N LEU A 17 4.36 -22.11 -12.07
CA LEU A 17 4.00 -22.45 -13.45
C LEU A 17 4.37 -23.89 -13.78
N PHE A 18 5.56 -24.35 -13.39
CA PHE A 18 6.00 -25.75 -13.62
C PHE A 18 5.14 -26.75 -12.86
N PHE A 19 4.62 -26.39 -11.69
CA PHE A 19 3.71 -27.24 -10.93
C PHE A 19 2.24 -27.17 -11.36
N GLY A 20 1.92 -26.37 -12.38
CA GLY A 20 0.55 -26.23 -12.88
C GLY A 20 -0.42 -25.56 -11.89
N MET A 21 0.10 -24.78 -10.94
CA MET A 21 -0.71 -24.11 -9.91
C MET A 21 -1.31 -22.78 -10.37
N VAL A 22 -1.03 -22.36 -11.61
CA VAL A 22 -1.43 -21.06 -12.15
C VAL A 22 -2.61 -21.25 -13.10
N ASP A 23 -3.72 -20.60 -12.82
CA ASP A 23 -4.90 -20.58 -13.68
C ASP A 23 -4.95 -19.29 -14.50
N PHE A 24 -4.85 -19.42 -15.81
CA PHE A 24 -4.92 -18.31 -16.76
C PHE A 24 -6.34 -18.01 -17.26
N SER A 25 -7.33 -18.73 -16.83
CA SER A 25 -8.73 -18.54 -17.30
C SER A 25 -9.22 -17.11 -17.07
N ALA A 26 -8.89 -16.54 -15.92
CA ALA A 26 -9.22 -15.15 -15.57
C ALA A 26 -8.55 -14.14 -16.53
N VAL A 27 -7.31 -14.39 -16.96
CA VAL A 27 -6.56 -13.51 -17.87
C VAL A 27 -7.13 -13.55 -19.28
N VAL A 28 -7.51 -14.74 -19.75
CA VAL A 28 -8.09 -14.90 -21.09
C VAL A 28 -9.44 -14.17 -21.19
N ASN A 29 -10.27 -14.27 -20.16
CA ASN A 29 -11.60 -13.70 -20.12
C ASN A 29 -11.63 -12.20 -19.74
N ALA A 30 -10.51 -11.65 -19.24
CA ALA A 30 -10.43 -10.24 -18.87
C ALA A 30 -10.47 -9.32 -20.08
N SER A 31 -11.22 -8.22 -19.97
CA SER A 31 -11.23 -7.16 -20.97
C SER A 31 -9.93 -6.39 -20.99
N TRP A 32 -9.61 -5.77 -22.12
CA TRP A 32 -8.42 -4.91 -22.24
C TRP A 32 -8.60 -3.56 -21.54
N PHE A 33 -9.83 -3.07 -21.44
CA PHE A 33 -10.13 -1.79 -20.83
C PHE A 33 -11.44 -1.87 -20.05
N ALA A 34 -11.45 -1.36 -18.85
CA ALA A 34 -12.65 -1.19 -18.05
C ALA A 34 -12.59 0.11 -17.26
N LEU A 35 -13.66 0.87 -17.32
CA LEU A 35 -13.87 2.04 -16.48
C LEU A 35 -14.51 1.60 -15.16
N PRO A 36 -13.98 2.08 -14.02
CA PRO A 36 -14.61 1.84 -12.74
C PRO A 36 -16.01 2.48 -12.71
N LYS A 37 -17.01 1.72 -12.29
CA LYS A 37 -18.38 2.21 -12.15
C LYS A 37 -18.57 2.74 -10.74
N PRO A 38 -18.93 4.03 -10.58
CA PRO A 38 -19.20 4.57 -9.26
C PRO A 38 -20.43 3.88 -8.65
N ILE A 39 -20.37 3.64 -7.35
CA ILE A 39 -21.46 3.10 -6.51
C ILE A 39 -22.01 1.75 -7.05
N HIS A 40 -21.13 0.93 -7.65
CA HIS A 40 -21.54 -0.34 -8.28
C HIS A 40 -22.14 -1.34 -7.28
N PHE A 41 -21.69 -1.32 -6.03
CA PHE A 41 -22.16 -2.23 -4.97
C PHE A 41 -23.35 -1.67 -4.16
N GLY A 42 -23.83 -0.48 -4.50
CA GLY A 42 -24.81 0.24 -3.67
C GLY A 42 -24.20 0.79 -2.38
N ILE A 43 -25.03 1.47 -1.60
CA ILE A 43 -24.64 1.99 -0.29
C ILE A 43 -25.61 1.41 0.73
N THR A 44 -25.09 0.64 1.68
CA THR A 44 -25.83 0.13 2.83
C THR A 44 -25.16 0.59 4.11
N PHE A 45 -25.96 1.08 5.06
CA PHE A 45 -25.46 1.50 6.37
C PHE A 45 -25.83 0.43 7.40
N GLU A 46 -24.84 -0.33 7.82
CA GLU A 46 -24.95 -1.20 8.98
C GLU A 46 -24.22 -0.57 10.16
N HIS A 47 -24.93 -0.34 11.25
CA HIS A 47 -24.39 0.39 12.42
C HIS A 47 -23.12 -0.27 12.97
N SER A 48 -23.11 -1.58 13.10
CA SER A 48 -21.97 -2.37 13.60
C SER A 48 -20.73 -2.18 12.74
N SER A 49 -20.89 -2.31 11.43
CA SER A 49 -19.80 -2.13 10.45
C SER A 49 -19.28 -0.70 10.42
N CYS A 50 -20.17 0.29 10.51
CA CYS A 50 -19.77 1.69 10.55
C CYS A 50 -18.92 2.03 11.77
N VAL A 51 -19.29 1.52 12.96
CA VAL A 51 -18.52 1.73 14.19
C VAL A 51 -17.16 1.04 14.09
N ALA A 52 -17.13 -0.23 13.65
CA ALA A 52 -15.89 -0.99 13.51
C ALA A 52 -14.91 -0.30 12.53
N ILE A 53 -15.40 0.11 11.36
CA ILE A 53 -14.59 0.84 10.36
C ILE A 53 -14.14 2.19 10.90
N GLY A 54 -15.01 2.92 11.62
CA GLY A 54 -14.65 4.20 12.24
C GLY A 54 -13.49 4.07 13.22
N VAL A 55 -13.50 3.04 14.07
CA VAL A 55 -12.39 2.75 14.99
C VAL A 55 -11.11 2.41 14.23
N LEU A 56 -11.20 1.56 13.19
CA LEU A 56 -10.05 1.22 12.35
C LEU A 56 -9.47 2.45 11.66
N PHE A 57 -10.30 3.37 11.15
CA PHE A 57 -9.82 4.62 10.56
C PHE A 57 -9.15 5.54 11.57
N ALA A 58 -9.63 5.60 12.81
CA ALA A 58 -8.95 6.36 13.86
C ALA A 58 -7.54 5.81 14.14
N ILE A 59 -7.38 4.48 14.24
CA ILE A 59 -6.09 3.83 14.43
C ILE A 59 -5.18 4.07 13.21
N ASN A 60 -5.70 3.91 11.99
CA ASN A 60 -4.94 4.16 10.76
C ASN A 60 -4.51 5.63 10.61
N SER A 61 -5.30 6.56 11.11
CA SER A 61 -4.92 7.99 11.11
C SER A 61 -3.72 8.26 12.00
N ILE A 62 -3.62 7.60 13.15
CA ILE A 62 -2.44 7.70 14.04
C ILE A 62 -1.22 7.12 13.35
N GLN A 63 -1.36 5.95 12.70
CA GLN A 63 -0.29 5.35 11.91
C GLN A 63 0.15 6.29 10.77
N ALA A 64 -0.79 6.90 10.06
CA ALA A 64 -0.51 7.82 8.97
C ALA A 64 0.31 9.03 9.41
N ILE A 65 0.02 9.60 10.59
CA ILE A 65 0.81 10.69 11.19
C ILE A 65 2.27 10.23 11.41
N GLY A 66 2.44 9.01 11.93
CA GLY A 66 3.77 8.41 12.12
C GLY A 66 4.52 8.24 10.81
N ASP A 67 3.86 7.70 9.78
CA ASP A 67 4.46 7.47 8.46
C ASP A 67 4.80 8.79 7.75
N PHE A 68 3.95 9.82 7.84
CA PHE A 68 4.23 11.15 7.28
C PHE A 68 5.42 11.79 7.98
N SER A 69 5.46 11.71 9.32
CA SER A 69 6.58 12.25 10.10
C SER A 69 7.89 11.54 9.76
N ALA A 70 7.87 10.21 9.72
CA ALA A 70 9.05 9.42 9.40
C ALA A 70 9.52 9.62 7.95
N THR A 71 8.57 9.79 6.99
CA THR A 71 8.90 10.06 5.58
C THR A 71 9.53 11.45 5.42
N THR A 72 8.98 12.47 6.08
CA THR A 72 9.51 13.84 6.02
C THR A 72 10.89 13.90 6.68
N THR A 73 11.05 13.30 7.85
CA THR A 73 12.34 13.24 8.54
C THR A 73 13.37 12.43 7.74
N GLY A 74 12.96 11.27 7.23
CA GLY A 74 13.85 10.41 6.44
C GLY A 74 14.22 10.96 5.07
N GLY A 75 13.34 11.73 4.43
CA GLY A 75 13.55 12.28 3.09
C GLY A 75 14.13 13.68 3.06
N LEU A 76 13.67 14.57 3.95
CA LEU A 76 13.99 16.00 3.97
C LEU A 76 14.89 16.41 5.14
N ASP A 77 15.26 15.47 6.01
CA ASP A 77 16.08 15.71 7.20
C ASP A 77 15.52 16.83 8.13
N ARG A 78 14.20 16.97 8.17
CA ARG A 78 13.47 17.90 9.05
C ARG A 78 12.18 17.30 9.57
N MET A 79 11.67 17.80 10.66
CA MET A 79 10.32 17.46 11.14
C MET A 79 9.23 18.08 10.23
N PRO A 80 8.10 17.40 10.05
CA PRO A 80 6.96 17.99 9.36
C PRO A 80 6.36 19.12 10.18
N THR A 81 5.74 20.08 9.51
CA THR A 81 4.92 21.11 10.17
C THR A 81 3.52 20.58 10.48
N ASP A 82 2.82 21.21 11.42
CA ASP A 82 1.43 20.85 11.76
C ASP A 82 0.50 21.00 10.55
N GLU A 83 0.76 21.98 9.69
CA GLU A 83 0.01 22.18 8.44
C GLU A 83 0.22 21.03 7.45
N GLU A 84 1.45 20.54 7.32
CA GLU A 84 1.77 19.38 6.45
C GLU A 84 1.11 18.12 6.98
N LEU A 85 1.12 17.88 8.28
CA LEU A 85 0.43 16.72 8.89
C LEU A 85 -1.08 16.81 8.73
N SER A 86 -1.66 17.97 9.01
CA SER A 86 -3.10 18.21 8.85
C SER A 86 -3.52 18.03 7.39
N GLY A 87 -2.78 18.65 6.46
CA GLY A 87 -3.02 18.49 5.02
C GLY A 87 -2.89 17.05 4.55
N GLY A 88 -1.91 16.32 5.07
CA GLY A 88 -1.70 14.90 4.80
C GLY A 88 -2.88 14.03 5.24
N ILE A 89 -3.40 14.24 6.46
CA ILE A 89 -4.56 13.50 6.97
C ILE A 89 -5.83 13.83 6.19
N VAL A 90 -6.06 15.10 5.86
CA VAL A 90 -7.21 15.51 5.02
C VAL A 90 -7.12 14.86 3.64
N GLY A 91 -5.94 14.90 3.01
CA GLY A 91 -5.70 14.25 1.71
C GLY A 91 -5.90 12.73 1.78
N TYR A 92 -5.43 12.09 2.85
CA TYR A 92 -5.64 10.67 3.11
C TYR A 92 -7.14 10.34 3.25
N GLY A 93 -7.89 11.13 4.01
CA GLY A 93 -9.33 10.97 4.17
C GLY A 93 -10.10 11.13 2.85
N LEU A 94 -9.78 12.18 2.07
CA LEU A 94 -10.39 12.41 0.76
C LEU A 94 -10.10 11.29 -0.23
N SER A 95 -8.88 10.75 -0.25
CA SER A 95 -8.52 9.62 -1.11
C SER A 95 -9.32 8.37 -0.77
N ASN A 96 -9.58 8.11 0.51
CA ASN A 96 -10.40 6.98 0.96
C ASN A 96 -11.88 7.14 0.57
N ILE A 97 -12.44 8.35 0.68
CA ILE A 97 -13.80 8.62 0.21
C ILE A 97 -13.89 8.38 -1.30
N PHE A 98 -12.91 8.86 -2.05
CA PHE A 98 -12.84 8.66 -3.49
C PHE A 98 -12.76 7.17 -3.85
N CYS A 99 -11.90 6.41 -3.18
CA CYS A 99 -11.82 4.96 -3.35
C CYS A 99 -13.15 4.26 -3.05
N ALA A 100 -13.82 4.64 -1.98
CA ALA A 100 -15.11 4.05 -1.60
C ALA A 100 -16.21 4.29 -2.64
N VAL A 101 -16.27 5.50 -3.24
CA VAL A 101 -17.22 5.82 -4.30
C VAL A 101 -17.05 4.91 -5.51
N PHE A 102 -15.83 4.53 -5.84
CA PHE A 102 -15.54 3.61 -6.95
C PHE A 102 -15.51 2.13 -6.53
N GLY A 103 -15.94 1.82 -5.30
CA GLY A 103 -15.99 0.44 -4.79
C GLY A 103 -14.62 -0.16 -4.50
N GLY A 104 -13.59 0.68 -4.34
CA GLY A 104 -12.27 0.26 -3.93
C GLY A 104 -12.19 -0.02 -2.43
N LEU A 105 -11.18 -0.82 -2.04
CA LEU A 105 -10.87 -1.05 -0.63
C LEU A 105 -10.27 0.21 0.00
N PRO A 106 -10.47 0.42 1.31
CA PRO A 106 -9.81 1.50 2.02
C PRO A 106 -8.28 1.44 1.84
N THR A 107 -7.69 2.57 1.54
CA THR A 107 -6.22 2.68 1.44
C THR A 107 -5.62 2.88 2.83
N ALA A 108 -4.39 2.40 3.02
CA ALA A 108 -3.59 2.63 4.21
C ALA A 108 -2.22 3.19 3.80
N THR A 109 -1.54 3.86 4.72
CA THR A 109 -0.14 4.22 4.52
C THR A 109 0.74 2.97 4.69
N TYR A 110 1.80 2.90 3.87
CA TYR A 110 2.72 1.75 3.91
C TYR A 110 4.08 2.20 4.42
N SER A 111 4.40 1.82 5.65
CA SER A 111 5.67 2.17 6.31
C SER A 111 6.91 1.69 5.55
N GLN A 112 6.78 0.68 4.66
CA GLN A 112 7.88 0.27 3.78
C GLN A 112 8.35 1.40 2.86
N ASN A 113 7.44 2.27 2.43
CA ASN A 113 7.77 3.42 1.58
C ASN A 113 8.63 4.45 2.32
N VAL A 114 8.46 4.57 3.64
CA VAL A 114 9.32 5.39 4.50
C VAL A 114 10.79 4.95 4.36
N GLY A 115 11.04 3.63 4.42
CA GLY A 115 12.37 3.05 4.25
C GLY A 115 12.96 3.31 2.86
N ILE A 116 12.12 3.32 1.81
CA ILE A 116 12.55 3.64 0.44
C ILE A 116 12.96 5.10 0.36
N VAL A 117 12.09 6.01 0.80
CA VAL A 117 12.36 7.45 0.76
C VAL A 117 13.59 7.80 1.61
N GLY A 118 13.72 7.25 2.82
CA GLY A 118 14.88 7.46 3.68
C GLY A 118 16.20 6.98 3.07
N SER A 119 16.17 5.88 2.29
CA SER A 119 17.38 5.33 1.65
C SER A 119 17.72 6.00 0.31
N THR A 120 16.73 6.42 -0.45
CA THR A 120 16.91 7.01 -1.79
C THR A 120 16.95 8.52 -1.77
N LYS A 121 16.42 9.14 -0.71
CA LYS A 121 16.23 10.60 -0.61
C LYS A 121 15.43 11.22 -1.76
N VAL A 122 14.63 10.40 -2.45
CA VAL A 122 13.76 10.86 -3.54
C VAL A 122 12.48 11.40 -2.94
N VAL A 123 12.35 12.73 -2.91
CA VAL A 123 11.18 13.47 -2.40
C VAL A 123 10.54 14.36 -3.46
N ALA A 124 10.97 14.22 -4.72
CA ALA A 124 10.45 15.05 -5.79
C ALA A 124 8.98 14.73 -6.08
N LYS A 125 8.09 15.70 -5.93
CA LYS A 125 6.65 15.58 -6.16
C LYS A 125 6.31 14.95 -7.52
N ARG A 126 7.04 15.33 -8.57
CA ARG A 126 6.84 14.81 -9.94
C ARG A 126 7.04 13.28 -10.04
N VAL A 127 7.94 12.71 -9.24
CA VAL A 127 8.18 11.26 -9.23
C VAL A 127 6.94 10.54 -8.67
N PHE A 128 6.35 11.06 -7.60
CA PHE A 128 5.12 10.50 -7.01
C PHE A 128 3.92 10.67 -7.94
N GLU A 129 3.78 11.84 -8.58
CA GLU A 129 2.73 12.08 -9.58
C GLU A 129 2.85 11.12 -10.77
N THR A 130 4.05 10.93 -11.30
CA THR A 130 4.29 9.97 -12.39
C THR A 130 3.97 8.55 -11.98
N SER A 131 4.38 8.13 -10.78
CA SER A 131 4.05 6.82 -10.22
C SER A 131 2.54 6.61 -10.08
N ALA A 132 1.83 7.62 -9.59
CA ALA A 132 0.37 7.58 -9.45
C ALA A 132 -0.32 7.43 -10.82
N ILE A 133 0.15 8.15 -11.84
CA ILE A 133 -0.38 8.04 -13.21
C ILE A 133 -0.15 6.64 -13.78
N ILE A 134 1.04 6.07 -13.59
CA ILE A 134 1.37 4.70 -14.06
C ILE A 134 0.45 3.68 -13.38
N ILE A 135 0.24 3.79 -12.07
CA ILE A 135 -0.65 2.89 -11.32
C ILE A 135 -2.10 3.07 -11.77
N LEU A 136 -2.54 4.30 -12.01
CA LEU A 136 -3.88 4.59 -12.53
C LEU A 136 -4.11 3.93 -13.90
N ILE A 137 -3.15 4.08 -14.82
CA ILE A 137 -3.23 3.45 -16.15
C ILE A 137 -3.25 1.93 -16.01
N ALA A 138 -2.40 1.36 -15.17
CA ALA A 138 -2.38 -0.08 -14.90
C ALA A 138 -3.72 -0.58 -14.31
N GLY A 139 -4.36 0.21 -13.45
CA GLY A 139 -5.67 -0.09 -12.88
C GLY A 139 -6.82 -0.08 -13.90
N LEU A 140 -6.70 0.71 -14.98
CA LEU A 140 -7.68 0.76 -16.06
C LEU A 140 -7.57 -0.43 -17.03
N ILE A 141 -6.55 -1.27 -16.89
CA ILE A 141 -6.31 -2.44 -17.72
C ILE A 141 -6.60 -3.71 -16.91
N PRO A 142 -7.83 -4.29 -16.96
CA PRO A 142 -8.18 -5.47 -16.18
C PRO A 142 -7.29 -6.69 -16.47
N LYS A 143 -6.73 -6.82 -17.67
CA LYS A 143 -5.76 -7.86 -17.99
C LYS A 143 -4.52 -7.80 -17.11
N PHE A 144 -4.02 -6.62 -16.82
CA PHE A 144 -2.88 -6.45 -15.92
C PHE A 144 -3.23 -6.91 -14.50
N SER A 145 -4.39 -6.47 -14.00
CA SER A 145 -4.91 -6.91 -12.70
C SER A 145 -5.12 -8.42 -12.65
N SER A 146 -5.68 -9.02 -13.71
CA SER A 146 -5.90 -10.46 -13.81
C SER A 146 -4.59 -11.26 -13.78
N VAL A 147 -3.51 -10.76 -14.39
CA VAL A 147 -2.20 -11.41 -14.28
C VAL A 147 -1.70 -11.42 -12.83
N LEU A 148 -1.90 -10.34 -12.09
CA LEU A 148 -1.51 -10.29 -10.67
C LEU A 148 -2.33 -11.27 -9.81
N THR A 149 -3.60 -11.49 -10.14
CA THR A 149 -4.45 -12.45 -9.41
C THR A 149 -4.14 -13.92 -9.72
N THR A 150 -3.36 -14.21 -10.75
CA THR A 150 -2.89 -15.58 -11.04
C THR A 150 -1.76 -16.03 -10.12
N ILE A 151 -1.17 -15.10 -9.35
CA ILE A 151 -0.06 -15.43 -8.43
C ILE A 151 -0.61 -16.32 -7.31
N PRO A 152 -0.09 -17.56 -7.15
CA PRO A 152 -0.59 -18.48 -6.13
C PRO A 152 -0.40 -17.96 -4.72
N TYR A 153 -1.34 -18.27 -3.82
CA TYR A 153 -1.30 -17.84 -2.41
C TYR A 153 -0.03 -18.28 -1.67
N CYS A 154 0.59 -19.41 -2.06
CA CYS A 154 1.85 -19.86 -1.47
C CYS A 154 3.00 -18.88 -1.76
N VAL A 155 3.06 -18.32 -2.98
CA VAL A 155 4.06 -17.31 -3.36
C VAL A 155 3.79 -15.98 -2.66
N LEU A 156 2.53 -15.55 -2.64
CA LEU A 156 2.10 -14.34 -1.92
C LEU A 156 2.37 -14.48 -0.41
N GLY A 157 2.08 -15.65 0.19
CA GLY A 157 2.36 -15.91 1.59
C GLY A 157 3.84 -15.78 1.93
N GLY A 158 4.72 -16.37 1.13
CA GLY A 158 6.18 -16.23 1.31
C GLY A 158 6.67 -14.78 1.20
N ALA A 159 6.15 -14.03 0.23
CA ALA A 159 6.44 -12.60 0.09
C ALA A 159 5.94 -11.80 1.29
N THR A 160 4.73 -12.09 1.76
CA THR A 160 4.09 -11.41 2.89
C THR A 160 4.89 -11.60 4.19
N VAL A 161 5.35 -12.81 4.48
CA VAL A 161 6.22 -13.10 5.63
C VAL A 161 7.49 -12.25 5.57
N SER A 162 8.13 -12.15 4.41
CA SER A 162 9.34 -11.33 4.22
C SER A 162 9.07 -9.84 4.43
N VAL A 163 7.91 -9.35 3.98
CA VAL A 163 7.49 -7.95 4.17
C VAL A 163 7.26 -7.67 5.65
N PHE A 164 6.48 -8.51 6.35
CA PHE A 164 6.21 -8.32 7.78
C PHE A 164 7.49 -8.42 8.63
N ALA A 165 8.40 -9.34 8.30
CA ALA A 165 9.69 -9.41 8.96
C ALA A 165 10.48 -8.10 8.79
N SER A 166 10.45 -7.50 7.60
CA SER A 166 11.10 -6.21 7.34
C SER A 166 10.48 -5.05 8.13
N ILE A 167 9.15 -5.05 8.27
CA ILE A 167 8.43 -4.05 9.08
C ILE A 167 8.81 -4.20 10.55
N ALA A 168 8.78 -5.43 11.09
CA ALA A 168 9.15 -5.71 12.47
C ALA A 168 10.59 -5.27 12.76
N MET A 169 11.54 -5.58 11.89
CA MET A 169 12.94 -5.13 12.02
C MET A 169 13.05 -3.61 11.99
N THR A 170 12.27 -2.93 11.17
CA THR A 170 12.27 -1.45 11.11
C THR A 170 11.72 -0.87 12.41
N GLY A 171 10.65 -1.43 12.96
CA GLY A 171 10.08 -1.03 14.23
C GLY A 171 11.08 -1.22 15.40
N ILE A 172 11.74 -2.38 15.48
CA ILE A 172 12.77 -2.65 16.49
C ILE A 172 13.93 -1.65 16.36
N LYS A 173 14.40 -1.40 15.14
CA LYS A 173 15.46 -0.42 14.90
C LYS A 173 15.05 0.97 15.36
N LEU A 174 13.81 1.39 15.12
CA LEU A 174 13.33 2.71 15.54
C LEU A 174 13.35 2.84 17.07
N ILE A 175 12.87 1.81 17.77
CA ILE A 175 12.85 1.76 19.24
C ILE A 175 14.28 1.79 19.81
N THR A 176 15.19 1.00 19.23
CA THR A 176 16.59 0.92 19.72
C THR A 176 17.43 2.15 19.38
N THR A 177 17.00 2.99 18.43
CA THR A 177 17.70 4.23 18.06
C THR A 177 17.22 5.42 18.92
N ALA A 178 16.05 5.32 19.54
CA ALA A 178 15.58 6.34 20.46
C ALA A 178 16.43 6.31 21.75
N PRO A 179 16.85 7.47 22.27
CA PRO A 179 17.57 7.52 23.55
C PRO A 179 16.62 7.01 24.64
N MET A 180 16.91 5.82 25.19
CA MET A 180 16.19 5.26 26.32
C MET A 180 16.66 5.95 27.58
N ASP A 181 16.06 7.10 27.89
CA ASP A 181 16.25 7.75 29.19
C ASP A 181 15.28 7.10 30.18
N PHE A 182 15.81 6.32 31.10
CA PHE A 182 15.04 5.78 32.22
C PHE A 182 14.71 6.92 33.17
N ARG A 183 13.57 7.56 32.97
CA ARG A 183 12.91 8.39 33.96
C ARG A 183 11.55 7.86 34.31
#